data_d5abe5b6e74fd0c5abae091ddb74bf3e
#
_entry.id   d5abe5b6e74fd0c5abae091ddb74bf3e
#
_cell.length_a   1.000
_cell.length_b   1.000
_cell.length_c   1.000
_cell.angle_alpha   90.00
_cell.angle_beta   90.00
_cell.angle_gamma   90.00
#
_symmetry.space_group_name_H-M   'P 1'
#
loop_
_entity.id
_entity.type
_entity.pdbx_description
1 polymer ?
#
loop_
_entity_poly.entity_id
_entity_poly.type
_entity_poly.pdbx_seq_one_letter_code
_entity_poly.pdbx_strand_id
1 'polypeptide(L)'
;MQFDREKELRRERSTLRSLALGIVAFGLWSVLKTIISLMMVPLEEILDSEALAAVTNSGLRFAVYAVMVITALAIMSVDLIPRLYVARKARREGLGEDQGRAWIIWAVILLVFWIVLDIIEITGLPGQIKDAAKGPLDSIVTLAVDLTATVILGELCFTAFRIKKLAAED
;
A
#
# COMPACT_ATOMS: atom_id res chain seq x y z
N MET A 1 -9.13 4.78 38.56
CA MET A 1 -9.18 5.55 37.31
C MET A 1 -7.84 5.69 36.61
N GLN A 2 -6.76 6.19 37.23
CA GLN A 2 -5.44 6.30 36.56
C GLN A 2 -4.85 4.95 36.13
N PHE A 3 -4.94 3.92 36.96
CA PHE A 3 -4.42 2.58 36.68
C PHE A 3 -5.09 1.90 35.48
N ASP A 4 -6.39 2.05 35.31
CA ASP A 4 -7.12 1.46 34.17
C ASP A 4 -6.75 2.16 32.88
N ARG A 5 -6.53 3.47 32.93
CA ARG A 5 -6.13 4.29 31.79
C ARG A 5 -4.71 3.99 31.31
N GLU A 6 -3.74 3.82 32.22
CA GLU A 6 -2.40 3.36 31.84
C GLU A 6 -2.41 2.00 31.17
N LYS A 7 -3.24 1.08 31.67
CA LYS A 7 -3.41 -0.26 31.08
C LYS A 7 -3.98 -0.18 29.68
N GLU A 8 -5.00 0.67 29.48
CA GLU A 8 -5.58 0.93 28.18
C GLU A 8 -4.57 1.54 27.21
N LEU A 9 -3.82 2.55 27.63
CA LEU A 9 -2.80 3.19 26.83
C LEU A 9 -1.70 2.20 26.39
N ARG A 10 -1.25 1.33 27.29
CA ARG A 10 -0.28 0.26 26.96
C ARG A 10 -0.83 -0.71 25.92
N ARG A 11 -2.11 -1.06 26.02
CA ARG A 11 -2.80 -1.94 25.06
C ARG A 11 -2.85 -1.27 23.68
N GLU A 12 -3.31 -0.03 23.60
CA GLU A 12 -3.42 0.72 22.34
C GLU A 12 -2.03 0.91 21.69
N ARG A 13 -0.99 1.20 22.47
CA ARG A 13 0.38 1.28 21.96
C ARG A 13 0.88 -0.05 21.39
N SER A 14 0.54 -1.18 22.05
CA SER A 14 0.87 -2.51 21.54
C SER A 14 0.17 -2.80 20.22
N THR A 15 -1.12 -2.48 20.13
CA THR A 15 -1.92 -2.60 18.91
C THR A 15 -1.33 -1.75 17.79
N LEU A 16 -0.99 -0.49 18.06
CA LEU A 16 -0.38 0.41 17.09
C LEU A 16 0.93 -0.16 16.49
N ARG A 17 1.77 -0.80 17.32
CA ARG A 17 2.99 -1.47 16.84
C ARG A 17 2.70 -2.63 15.91
N SER A 18 1.72 -3.45 16.23
CA SER A 18 1.32 -4.58 15.41
C SER A 18 0.74 -4.12 14.07
N LEU A 19 -0.11 -3.10 14.08
CA LEU A 19 -0.67 -2.48 12.87
C LEU A 19 0.41 -1.84 11.99
N ALA A 20 1.40 -1.19 12.61
CA ALA A 20 2.53 -0.62 11.87
C ALA A 20 3.34 -1.70 11.13
N LEU A 21 3.54 -2.89 11.74
CA LEU A 21 4.17 -4.02 11.06
C LEU A 21 3.29 -4.57 9.93
N GLY A 22 1.98 -4.61 10.11
CA GLY A 22 1.02 -4.98 9.07
C GLY A 22 1.16 -4.08 7.84
N ILE A 23 1.22 -2.75 8.02
CA ILE A 23 1.40 -1.80 6.91
C ILE A 23 2.70 -2.06 6.15
N VAL A 24 3.81 -2.35 6.84
CA VAL A 24 5.08 -2.69 6.18
C VAL A 24 4.93 -3.99 5.38
N ALA A 25 4.32 -5.02 5.96
CA ALA A 25 4.12 -6.31 5.29
C ALA A 25 3.29 -6.18 4.02
N PHE A 26 2.18 -5.44 4.07
CA PHE A 26 1.33 -5.19 2.89
C PHE A 26 2.01 -4.27 1.87
N GLY A 27 2.82 -3.29 2.31
CA GLY A 27 3.64 -2.49 1.41
C GLY A 27 4.66 -3.34 0.65
N LEU A 28 5.34 -4.25 1.33
CA LEU A 28 6.27 -5.20 0.68
C LEU A 28 5.55 -6.17 -0.24
N TRP A 29 4.35 -6.63 0.14
CA TRP A 29 3.51 -7.46 -0.72
C TRP A 29 3.14 -6.75 -2.02
N SER A 30 2.74 -5.48 -1.96
CA SER A 30 2.44 -4.66 -3.14
C SER A 30 3.64 -4.58 -4.09
N VAL A 31 4.85 -4.37 -3.54
CA VAL A 31 6.11 -4.39 -4.33
C VAL A 31 6.34 -5.74 -4.97
N LEU A 32 6.22 -6.83 -4.20
CA LEU A 32 6.43 -8.19 -4.70
C LEU A 32 5.44 -8.53 -5.82
N LYS A 33 4.16 -8.21 -5.64
CA LYS A 33 3.11 -8.39 -6.64
C LYS A 33 3.47 -7.67 -7.95
N THR A 34 3.91 -6.42 -7.87
CA THR A 34 4.29 -5.66 -9.07
C THR A 34 5.51 -6.24 -9.76
N ILE A 35 6.53 -6.68 -9.01
CA ILE A 35 7.71 -7.35 -9.58
C ILE A 35 7.30 -8.63 -10.30
N ILE A 36 6.47 -9.47 -9.67
CA ILE A 36 5.98 -10.71 -10.28
C ILE A 36 5.18 -10.39 -11.55
N SER A 37 4.28 -9.40 -11.51
CA SER A 37 3.50 -8.98 -12.67
C SER A 37 4.41 -8.52 -13.82
N LEU A 38 5.45 -7.74 -13.54
CA LEU A 38 6.43 -7.31 -14.55
C LEU A 38 7.22 -8.49 -15.15
N MET A 39 7.54 -9.51 -14.34
CA MET A 39 8.23 -10.70 -14.82
C MET A 39 7.34 -11.64 -15.63
N MET A 40 6.02 -11.60 -15.40
CA MET A 40 5.06 -12.45 -16.10
C MET A 40 4.60 -11.87 -17.44
N VAL A 41 4.81 -10.58 -17.69
CA VAL A 41 4.52 -10.00 -19.00
C VAL A 41 5.60 -10.46 -19.98
N PRO A 42 5.26 -11.23 -21.04
CA PRO A 42 6.23 -11.65 -22.01
C PRO A 42 6.91 -10.45 -22.65
N LEU A 43 8.24 -10.41 -22.59
CA LEU A 43 9.01 -9.33 -23.19
C LEU A 43 8.70 -9.17 -24.68
N GLU A 44 8.37 -10.28 -25.34
CA GLU A 44 7.96 -10.35 -26.75
C GLU A 44 6.66 -9.59 -26.99
N GLU A 45 5.66 -9.74 -26.12
CA GLU A 45 4.36 -9.06 -26.24
C GLU A 45 4.48 -7.54 -26.08
N ILE A 46 5.41 -7.08 -25.21
CA ILE A 46 5.73 -5.65 -25.08
C ILE A 46 6.46 -5.14 -26.32
N LEU A 47 7.41 -5.94 -26.83
CA LEU A 47 8.26 -5.54 -27.96
C LEU A 47 7.54 -5.66 -29.33
N ASP A 48 6.53 -6.52 -29.43
CA ASP A 48 5.70 -6.73 -30.62
C ASP A 48 4.46 -5.81 -30.67
N SER A 49 4.26 -4.96 -29.66
CA SER A 49 3.24 -3.92 -29.76
C SER A 49 3.47 -3.06 -31.00
N GLU A 50 2.39 -2.69 -31.72
CA GLU A 50 2.46 -1.92 -32.97
C GLU A 50 3.30 -0.64 -32.83
N ALA A 51 3.31 -0.05 -31.63
CA ALA A 51 4.12 1.14 -31.30
C ALA A 51 5.64 0.86 -31.31
N LEU A 52 6.06 -0.37 -31.01
CA LEU A 52 7.47 -0.77 -30.92
C LEU A 52 7.92 -1.60 -32.14
N ALA A 53 7.00 -2.20 -32.87
CA ALA A 53 7.30 -2.93 -34.11
C ALA A 53 7.94 -2.01 -35.17
N ALA A 54 7.61 -0.72 -35.18
CA ALA A 54 8.23 0.30 -36.01
C ALA A 54 9.68 0.61 -35.61
N VAL A 55 10.14 0.17 -34.42
CA VAL A 55 11.48 0.42 -33.90
C VAL A 55 12.40 -0.75 -34.27
N THR A 56 13.11 -0.60 -35.38
CA THR A 56 14.01 -1.63 -35.94
C THR A 56 15.35 -1.74 -35.16
N ASN A 57 15.66 -0.76 -34.28
CA ASN A 57 16.91 -0.68 -33.58
C ASN A 57 16.82 -1.37 -32.20
N SER A 58 17.62 -2.44 -31.98
CA SER A 58 17.67 -3.19 -30.72
C SER A 58 18.04 -2.33 -29.50
N GLY A 59 18.87 -1.32 -29.67
CA GLY A 59 19.24 -0.38 -28.61
C GLY A 59 18.05 0.48 -28.15
N LEU A 60 17.19 0.89 -29.09
CA LEU A 60 16.01 1.68 -28.76
C LEU A 60 14.93 0.82 -28.05
N ARG A 61 14.77 -0.45 -28.45
CA ARG A 61 13.90 -1.41 -27.73
C ARG A 61 14.33 -1.58 -26.29
N PHE A 62 15.62 -1.76 -26.02
CA PHE A 62 16.16 -1.84 -24.67
C PHE A 62 15.93 -0.55 -23.87
N ALA A 63 16.10 0.62 -24.49
CA ALA A 63 15.86 1.92 -23.85
C ALA A 63 14.37 2.08 -23.43
N VAL A 64 13.42 1.67 -24.26
CA VAL A 64 11.99 1.72 -23.95
C VAL A 64 11.68 0.80 -22.76
N TYR A 65 12.20 -0.43 -22.76
CA TYR A 65 12.03 -1.35 -21.65
C TYR A 65 12.62 -0.79 -20.35
N ALA A 66 13.81 -0.22 -20.39
CA ALA A 66 14.44 0.42 -19.25
C ALA A 66 13.58 1.57 -18.69
N VAL A 67 13.01 2.40 -19.57
CA VAL A 67 12.10 3.49 -19.17
C VAL A 67 10.83 2.92 -18.51
N MET A 68 10.23 1.86 -19.05
CA MET A 68 9.06 1.20 -18.45
C MET A 68 9.37 0.68 -17.04
N VAL A 69 10.50 -0.01 -16.87
CA VAL A 69 10.92 -0.53 -15.56
C VAL A 69 11.18 0.60 -14.56
N ILE A 70 11.89 1.66 -14.99
CA ILE A 70 12.15 2.83 -14.13
C ILE A 70 10.85 3.51 -13.74
N THR A 71 9.90 3.66 -14.67
CA THR A 71 8.59 4.26 -14.40
C THR A 71 7.80 3.40 -13.39
N ALA A 72 7.78 2.08 -13.57
CA ALA A 72 7.13 1.17 -12.62
C ALA A 72 7.76 1.28 -11.22
N LEU A 73 9.09 1.29 -11.12
CA LEU A 73 9.80 1.48 -9.85
C LEU A 73 9.51 2.85 -9.21
N ALA A 74 9.39 3.91 -10.01
CA ALA A 74 9.03 5.23 -9.51
C ALA A 74 7.60 5.24 -8.93
N ILE A 75 6.63 4.67 -9.64
CA ILE A 75 5.25 4.54 -9.15
C ILE A 75 5.18 3.74 -7.84
N MET A 76 5.89 2.60 -7.78
CA MET A 76 5.97 1.79 -6.56
C MET A 76 6.58 2.58 -5.39
N SER A 77 7.59 3.41 -5.66
CA SER A 77 8.23 4.23 -4.62
C SER A 77 7.29 5.28 -4.06
N VAL A 78 6.40 5.84 -4.88
CA VAL A 78 5.38 6.82 -4.45
C VAL A 78 4.39 6.21 -3.46
N ASP A 79 4.07 4.93 -3.58
CA ASP A 79 3.22 4.22 -2.61
C ASP A 79 4.02 3.76 -1.37
N LEU A 80 5.16 3.13 -1.58
CA LEU A 80 5.94 2.49 -0.52
C LEU A 80 6.53 3.49 0.48
N ILE A 81 7.06 4.62 0.00
CA ILE A 81 7.75 5.60 0.86
C ILE A 81 6.80 6.19 1.92
N PRO A 82 5.60 6.69 1.56
CA PRO A 82 4.65 7.18 2.56
C PRO A 82 4.20 6.09 3.55
N ARG A 83 3.98 4.85 3.08
CA ARG A 83 3.64 3.73 3.97
C ARG A 83 4.74 3.44 4.99
N LEU A 84 6.00 3.39 4.54
CA LEU A 84 7.15 3.19 5.44
C LEU A 84 7.32 4.34 6.42
N TYR A 85 7.09 5.57 5.97
CA TYR A 85 7.12 6.75 6.85
C TYR A 85 6.06 6.64 7.94
N VAL A 86 4.81 6.38 7.58
CA VAL A 86 3.69 6.23 8.52
C VAL A 86 3.95 5.06 9.48
N ALA A 87 4.35 3.91 8.97
CA ALA A 87 4.65 2.72 9.78
C ALA A 87 5.78 2.97 10.79
N ARG A 88 6.88 3.64 10.36
CA ARG A 88 8.00 3.99 11.24
C ARG A 88 7.56 4.93 12.36
N LYS A 89 6.77 5.95 12.05
CA LYS A 89 6.26 6.91 13.03
C LYS A 89 5.26 6.27 13.99
N ALA A 90 4.32 5.48 13.47
CA ALA A 90 3.36 4.72 14.27
C ALA A 90 4.07 3.75 15.24
N ARG A 91 5.12 3.05 14.77
CA ARG A 91 5.91 2.17 15.63
C ARG A 91 6.59 2.91 16.78
N ARG A 92 7.17 4.09 16.51
CA ARG A 92 7.82 4.92 17.54
C ARG A 92 6.81 5.46 18.56
N GLU A 93 5.65 5.93 18.08
CA GLU A 93 4.53 6.33 18.94
C GLU A 93 4.07 5.16 19.84
N GLY A 94 3.97 3.95 19.26
CA GLY A 94 3.67 2.73 20.00
C GLY A 94 4.75 2.32 21.03
N LEU A 95 5.99 2.81 20.88
CA LEU A 95 7.06 2.64 21.87
C LEU A 95 7.00 3.71 22.99
N GLY A 96 6.09 4.69 22.87
CA GLY A 96 5.91 5.76 23.84
C GLY A 96 6.59 7.06 23.50
N GLU A 97 7.23 7.15 22.31
CA GLU A 97 7.82 8.40 21.81
C GLU A 97 6.71 9.28 21.21
N ASP A 98 6.57 10.52 21.64
CA ASP A 98 5.65 11.45 20.99
C ASP A 98 6.18 11.85 19.61
N GLN A 99 5.43 11.48 18.57
CA GLN A 99 5.79 11.76 17.16
C GLN A 99 5.00 12.94 16.57
N GLY A 100 4.27 13.69 17.41
CA GLY A 100 3.41 14.78 16.93
C GLY A 100 2.18 14.28 16.16
N ARG A 101 1.49 15.16 15.41
CA ARG A 101 0.26 14.82 14.68
C ARG A 101 0.44 14.72 13.17
N ALA A 102 1.57 15.19 12.62
CA ALA A 102 1.77 15.28 11.17
C ALA A 102 1.72 13.90 10.47
N TRP A 103 2.25 12.85 11.08
CA TRP A 103 2.24 11.51 10.50
C TRP A 103 0.82 10.91 10.43
N ILE A 104 -0.08 11.30 11.36
CA ILE A 104 -1.48 10.86 11.36
C ILE A 104 -2.21 11.47 10.17
N ILE A 105 -1.92 12.74 9.83
CA ILE A 105 -2.47 13.39 8.65
C ILE A 105 -2.06 12.64 7.38
N TRP A 106 -0.78 12.25 7.28
CA TRP A 106 -0.30 11.42 6.18
C TRP A 106 -0.98 10.04 6.13
N ALA A 107 -1.20 9.41 7.29
CA ALA A 107 -1.91 8.15 7.37
C ALA A 107 -3.36 8.27 6.87
N VAL A 108 -4.05 9.36 7.23
CA VAL A 108 -5.42 9.64 6.76
C VAL A 108 -5.44 9.92 5.26
N ILE A 109 -4.48 10.68 4.73
CA ILE A 109 -4.37 10.94 3.28
C ILE A 109 -4.19 9.61 2.53
N LEU A 110 -3.29 8.73 3.00
CA LEU A 110 -3.10 7.41 2.43
C LEU A 110 -4.38 6.57 2.51
N LEU A 111 -5.07 6.59 3.64
CA LEU A 111 -6.32 5.86 3.83
C LEU A 111 -7.38 6.30 2.81
N VAL A 112 -7.60 7.59 2.65
CA VAL A 112 -8.55 8.13 1.68
C VAL A 112 -8.16 7.73 0.25
N PHE A 113 -6.88 7.82 -0.08
CA PHE A 113 -6.35 7.42 -1.39
C PHE A 113 -6.65 5.95 -1.68
N TRP A 114 -6.38 5.05 -0.72
CA TRP A 114 -6.63 3.62 -0.88
C TRP A 114 -8.11 3.27 -0.94
N ILE A 115 -8.96 3.92 -0.14
CA ILE A 115 -10.42 3.74 -0.25
C ILE A 115 -10.91 4.10 -1.65
N VAL A 116 -10.41 5.18 -2.24
CA VAL A 116 -10.77 5.56 -3.61
C VAL A 116 -10.33 4.50 -4.63
N LEU A 117 -9.11 3.97 -4.49
CA LEU A 117 -8.62 2.90 -5.37
C LEU A 117 -9.44 1.62 -5.22
N ASP A 118 -9.76 1.20 -3.99
CA ASP A 118 -10.60 0.03 -3.73
C ASP A 118 -11.98 0.18 -4.38
N ILE A 119 -12.60 1.37 -4.29
CA ILE A 119 -13.89 1.65 -4.95
C ILE A 119 -13.77 1.52 -6.48
N ILE A 120 -12.70 2.05 -7.08
CA ILE A 120 -12.46 1.95 -8.52
C ILE A 120 -12.28 0.48 -8.91
N GLU A 121 -11.52 -0.30 -8.13
CA GLU A 121 -11.29 -1.72 -8.39
C GLU A 121 -12.58 -2.53 -8.28
N ILE A 122 -13.37 -2.32 -7.23
CA ILE A 122 -14.68 -2.97 -7.05
C ILE A 122 -15.62 -2.66 -8.21
N THR A 123 -15.67 -1.42 -8.67
CA THR A 123 -16.55 -1.03 -9.80
C THR A 123 -16.08 -1.60 -11.14
N GLY A 124 -14.77 -1.82 -11.30
CA GLY A 124 -14.15 -2.45 -12.48
C GLY A 124 -14.24 -3.98 -12.51
N LEU A 125 -14.45 -4.62 -11.35
CA LEU A 125 -14.45 -6.08 -11.20
C LEU A 125 -15.37 -6.84 -12.18
N PRO A 126 -16.63 -6.38 -12.46
CA PRO A 126 -17.50 -7.08 -13.39
C PRO A 126 -16.96 -7.15 -14.84
N GLY A 127 -16.17 -6.16 -15.24
CA GLY A 127 -15.47 -6.16 -16.54
C GLY A 127 -14.31 -7.16 -16.57
N GLN A 128 -13.49 -7.16 -15.50
CA GLN A 128 -12.32 -8.03 -15.39
C GLN A 128 -12.69 -9.53 -15.30
N ILE A 129 -13.81 -9.87 -14.67
CA ILE A 129 -14.31 -11.26 -14.58
C ILE A 129 -14.74 -11.78 -15.95
N LYS A 130 -15.20 -10.90 -16.85
CA LYS A 130 -15.61 -11.27 -18.22
C LYS A 130 -14.42 -11.48 -19.15
N ASP A 131 -13.29 -10.86 -18.88
CA ASP A 131 -12.06 -11.06 -19.64
C ASP A 131 -11.40 -12.39 -19.22
N ALA A 132 -11.60 -13.41 -20.05
CA ALA A 132 -11.14 -14.78 -19.82
C ALA A 132 -9.61 -14.94 -19.68
N ALA A 133 -8.81 -13.91 -19.98
CA ALA A 133 -7.35 -13.92 -19.91
C ALA A 133 -6.80 -13.79 -18.48
N LYS A 134 -7.54 -13.18 -17.54
CA LYS A 134 -7.21 -13.14 -16.12
C LYS A 134 -8.21 -13.97 -15.36
N GLY A 135 -7.76 -15.07 -14.77
CA GLY A 135 -8.65 -15.93 -14.00
C GLY A 135 -9.41 -15.13 -12.92
N PRO A 136 -10.74 -15.33 -12.76
CA PRO A 136 -11.56 -14.59 -11.81
C PRO A 136 -11.04 -14.68 -10.35
N LEU A 137 -10.32 -15.76 -10.04
CA LEU A 137 -9.72 -16.00 -8.73
C LEU A 137 -8.61 -14.98 -8.41
N ASP A 138 -7.77 -14.63 -9.37
CA ASP A 138 -6.65 -13.70 -9.16
C ASP A 138 -7.15 -12.29 -8.80
N SER A 139 -8.16 -11.80 -9.51
CA SER A 139 -8.77 -10.49 -9.24
C SER A 139 -9.44 -10.44 -7.87
N ILE A 140 -10.13 -11.53 -7.45
CA ILE A 140 -10.80 -11.60 -6.14
C ILE A 140 -9.77 -11.65 -5.01
N VAL A 141 -8.71 -12.45 -5.15
CA VAL A 141 -7.65 -12.54 -4.14
C VAL A 141 -6.92 -11.22 -4.00
N THR A 142 -6.61 -10.56 -5.11
CA THR A 142 -5.99 -9.24 -5.11
C THR A 142 -6.85 -8.23 -4.36
N LEU A 143 -8.12 -8.11 -4.71
CA LEU A 143 -9.06 -7.21 -4.03
C LEU A 143 -9.17 -7.51 -2.52
N ALA A 144 -9.24 -8.78 -2.14
CA ALA A 144 -9.31 -9.16 -0.72
C ALA A 144 -8.07 -8.73 0.07
N VAL A 145 -6.88 -8.83 -0.53
CA VAL A 145 -5.62 -8.38 0.07
C VAL A 145 -5.58 -6.86 0.18
N ASP A 146 -5.97 -6.14 -0.86
CA ASP A 146 -5.94 -4.68 -0.90
C ASP A 146 -6.96 -4.09 0.10
N LEU A 147 -8.18 -4.65 0.19
CA LEU A 147 -9.17 -4.30 1.23
C LEU A 147 -8.64 -4.56 2.65
N THR A 148 -7.93 -5.67 2.85
CA THR A 148 -7.34 -5.97 4.16
C THR A 148 -6.28 -4.93 4.54
N ALA A 149 -5.45 -4.50 3.58
CA ALA A 149 -4.46 -3.45 3.79
C ALA A 149 -5.11 -2.12 4.16
N THR A 150 -6.21 -1.76 3.48
CA THR A 150 -7.01 -0.55 3.76
C THR A 150 -7.63 -0.59 5.15
N VAL A 151 -8.20 -1.72 5.57
CA VAL A 151 -8.76 -1.91 6.92
C VAL A 151 -7.67 -1.74 7.99
N ILE A 152 -6.50 -2.35 7.81
CA ILE A 152 -5.36 -2.21 8.75
C ILE A 152 -4.91 -0.76 8.86
N LEU A 153 -4.87 -0.02 7.75
CA LEU A 153 -4.54 1.41 7.76
C LEU A 153 -5.63 2.24 8.47
N GLY A 154 -6.90 1.88 8.29
CA GLY A 154 -8.03 2.50 8.99
C GLY A 154 -7.95 2.28 10.51
N GLU A 155 -7.68 1.05 10.94
CA GLU A 155 -7.49 0.73 12.35
C GLU A 155 -6.28 1.43 12.95
N LEU A 156 -5.18 1.58 12.18
CA LEU A 156 -4.01 2.34 12.61
C LEU A 156 -4.36 3.81 12.87
N CYS A 157 -5.11 4.45 11.95
CA CYS A 157 -5.56 5.83 12.13
C CYS A 157 -6.43 5.96 13.39
N PHE A 158 -7.40 5.07 13.57
CA PHE A 158 -8.30 5.08 14.72
C PHE A 158 -7.54 4.92 16.04
N THR A 159 -6.64 3.93 16.12
CA THR A 159 -5.80 3.68 17.30
C THR A 159 -4.89 4.87 17.60
N ALA A 160 -4.32 5.51 16.57
CA ALA A 160 -3.49 6.70 16.73
C ALA A 160 -4.26 7.89 17.31
N PHE A 161 -5.47 8.16 16.82
CA PHE A 161 -6.34 9.20 17.38
C PHE A 161 -6.72 8.92 18.83
N ARG A 162 -7.00 7.65 19.16
CA ARG A 162 -7.34 7.24 20.52
C ARG A 162 -6.19 7.43 21.49
N ILE A 163 -4.97 7.08 21.10
CA ILE A 163 -3.76 7.34 21.90
C ILE A 163 -3.57 8.83 22.15
N LYS A 164 -3.71 9.68 21.11
CA LYS A 164 -3.57 11.13 21.27
C LYS A 164 -4.67 11.73 22.15
N LYS A 165 -5.90 11.21 22.10
CA LYS A 165 -6.97 11.63 23.00
C LYS A 165 -6.65 11.26 24.45
N LEU A 166 -6.26 10.00 24.71
CA LEU A 166 -5.90 9.54 26.03
C LEU A 166 -4.70 10.31 26.63
N ALA A 167 -3.73 10.67 25.80
CA ALA A 167 -2.57 11.46 26.22
C ALA A 167 -2.86 12.94 26.44
N ALA A 168 -3.91 13.50 25.83
CA ALA A 168 -4.29 14.91 26.01
C ALA A 168 -5.13 15.18 27.28
N GLU A 169 -5.64 14.13 27.89
CA GLU A 169 -6.41 14.21 29.14
C GLU A 169 -5.52 14.16 30.39
N ASP A 170 -4.17 14.09 30.25
CA ASP A 170 -3.17 14.28 31.30
C ASP A 170 -2.84 15.74 31.46
#